data_3ebcd7760b93ad6acd8f31b84566725b
#
_entry.id   3ebcd7760b93ad6acd8f31b84566725b
#
_cell.length_a   1.000
_cell.length_b   1.000
_cell.length_c   1.000
_cell.angle_alpha   90.00
_cell.angle_beta   90.00
_cell.angle_gamma   90.00
#
_symmetry.space_group_name_H-M   'P 1'
#
loop_
_entity.id
_entity.type
_entity.pdbx_description
1 polymer ?
#
loop_
_entity_poly.entity_id
_entity_poly.type
_entity_poly.pdbx_seq_one_letter_code
_entity_poly.pdbx_strand_id
1 'polypeptide(L)'
;PQRGVSAARTAGLRRALEIGAEWIAFCDADDLYHPAFLSTLYKAVQETHLPLACCRYDTFADALPAEAAPPAAVKRLDGPAHLDALLHDHAVDYGLWNKLYSATLLTPAMLDNDLAYNEDLLANWQAFCAAPGCAFCDWPGYHYRQHADSASRRGLPPQSLDDQRRAAALIRGSVPGQWPVLQQSANAFYYEKLVYLASMILRRADIEPYRVQLGELRIGITAGLNDRQLGRNPQLPFAIKVSAWATVHAPKLWR
;
A
#
# COMPACT_ATOMS: atom_id res chain seq x y z
N PRO A 1 -4.83 -23.10 -15.22
CA PRO A 1 -4.84 -21.70 -15.62
C PRO A 1 -4.20 -20.89 -14.50
N GLN A 2 -3.15 -20.09 -14.80
CA GLN A 2 -2.58 -19.14 -13.85
C GLN A 2 -3.66 -18.11 -13.51
N ARG A 3 -4.07 -18.07 -12.25
CA ARG A 3 -5.11 -17.14 -11.76
C ARG A 3 -4.53 -15.86 -11.13
N GLY A 4 -3.22 -15.62 -11.31
CA GLY A 4 -2.52 -14.47 -10.73
C GLY A 4 -2.12 -14.64 -9.26
N VAL A 5 -1.39 -13.65 -8.71
CA VAL A 5 -0.84 -13.65 -7.35
C VAL A 5 -1.94 -13.62 -6.29
N SER A 6 -3.00 -12.84 -6.50
CA SER A 6 -4.14 -12.73 -5.57
C SER A 6 -4.85 -14.08 -5.36
N ALA A 7 -5.06 -14.85 -6.44
CA ALA A 7 -5.68 -16.17 -6.32
C ALA A 7 -4.80 -17.18 -5.55
N ALA A 8 -3.48 -17.11 -5.73
CA ALA A 8 -2.54 -17.95 -4.98
C ALA A 8 -2.57 -17.58 -3.48
N ARG A 9 -2.49 -16.27 -3.16
CA ARG A 9 -2.59 -15.77 -1.77
C ARG A 9 -3.93 -16.13 -1.13
N THR A 10 -5.04 -15.99 -1.86
CA THR A 10 -6.38 -16.39 -1.39
C THR A 10 -6.46 -17.88 -1.09
N ALA A 11 -5.93 -18.74 -1.95
CA ALA A 11 -5.92 -20.19 -1.73
C ALA A 11 -5.06 -20.57 -0.52
N GLY A 12 -3.88 -19.96 -0.38
CA GLY A 12 -3.01 -20.13 0.79
C GLY A 12 -3.68 -19.71 2.09
N LEU A 13 -4.32 -18.53 2.10
CA LEU A 13 -5.05 -18.03 3.26
C LEU A 13 -6.21 -18.96 3.65
N ARG A 14 -7.04 -19.38 2.69
CA ARG A 14 -8.12 -20.36 2.96
C ARG A 14 -7.57 -21.61 3.63
N ARG A 15 -6.48 -22.17 3.08
CA ARG A 15 -5.88 -23.37 3.66
C ARG A 15 -5.32 -23.13 5.06
N ALA A 16 -4.68 -22.01 5.30
CA ALA A 16 -4.18 -21.65 6.63
C ALA A 16 -5.31 -21.54 7.66
N LEU A 17 -6.43 -20.90 7.29
CA LEU A 17 -7.61 -20.79 8.16
C LEU A 17 -8.28 -22.15 8.42
N GLU A 18 -8.38 -23.02 7.41
CA GLU A 18 -8.93 -24.38 7.54
C GLU A 18 -8.15 -25.24 8.54
N ILE A 19 -6.83 -25.11 8.59
CA ILE A 19 -5.98 -25.87 9.55
C ILE A 19 -5.85 -25.18 10.91
N GLY A 20 -6.56 -24.07 11.14
CA GLY A 20 -6.58 -23.36 12.41
C GLY A 20 -5.31 -22.56 12.71
N ALA A 21 -4.63 -22.02 11.66
CA ALA A 21 -3.49 -21.15 11.89
C ALA A 21 -3.92 -19.89 12.66
N GLU A 22 -3.19 -19.55 13.72
CA GLU A 22 -3.44 -18.35 14.52
C GLU A 22 -2.79 -17.10 13.93
N TRP A 23 -1.68 -17.29 13.23
CA TRP A 23 -0.88 -16.21 12.64
C TRP A 23 -0.59 -16.49 11.18
N ILE A 24 -0.64 -15.42 10.36
CA ILE A 24 -0.44 -15.48 8.91
C ILE A 24 0.67 -14.51 8.52
N ALA A 25 1.61 -14.98 7.72
CA ALA A 25 2.61 -14.18 7.03
C ALA A 25 2.62 -14.57 5.54
N PHE A 26 2.81 -13.58 4.67
CA PHE A 26 2.91 -13.78 3.22
C PHE A 26 4.37 -13.66 2.78
N CYS A 27 4.82 -14.56 1.91
CA CYS A 27 6.13 -14.48 1.27
C CYS A 27 5.93 -14.63 -0.23
N ASP A 28 6.46 -13.70 -1.01
CA ASP A 28 6.48 -13.85 -2.46
C ASP A 28 7.57 -14.87 -2.84
N ALA A 29 7.35 -15.62 -3.93
CA ALA A 29 8.14 -16.82 -4.24
C ALA A 29 9.61 -16.53 -4.63
N ASP A 30 9.91 -15.30 -4.99
CA ASP A 30 11.23 -14.81 -5.39
C ASP A 30 11.96 -14.03 -4.28
N ASP A 31 11.30 -13.80 -3.15
CA ASP A 31 11.81 -13.04 -2.02
C ASP A 31 12.33 -13.92 -0.88
N LEU A 32 12.92 -13.30 0.12
CA LEU A 32 13.46 -14.01 1.29
C LEU A 32 13.06 -13.34 2.59
N TYR A 33 12.79 -14.17 3.61
CA TYR A 33 12.75 -13.72 4.99
C TYR A 33 14.15 -13.72 5.59
N HIS A 34 14.46 -12.69 6.39
CA HIS A 34 15.55 -12.78 7.33
C HIS A 34 15.31 -13.98 8.28
N PRO A 35 16.35 -14.78 8.67
CA PRO A 35 16.18 -15.95 9.54
C PRO A 35 15.39 -15.68 10.83
N ALA A 36 15.50 -14.48 11.39
CA ALA A 36 14.78 -14.04 12.59
C ALA A 36 13.42 -13.39 12.31
N PHE A 37 12.91 -13.35 11.06
CA PHE A 37 11.72 -12.59 10.69
C PHE A 37 10.50 -12.98 11.52
N LEU A 38 10.10 -14.24 11.47
CA LEU A 38 8.90 -14.71 12.17
C LEU A 38 9.04 -14.60 13.69
N SER A 39 10.21 -14.98 14.25
CA SER A 39 10.44 -14.90 15.69
C SER A 39 10.42 -13.46 16.21
N THR A 40 10.97 -12.50 15.44
CA THR A 40 10.98 -11.08 15.80
C THR A 40 9.57 -10.49 15.78
N LEU A 41 8.81 -10.71 14.71
CA LEU A 41 7.45 -10.19 14.61
C LEU A 41 6.50 -10.87 15.61
N TYR A 42 6.67 -12.17 15.86
CA TYR A 42 5.88 -12.87 16.88
C TYR A 42 6.19 -12.35 18.29
N LYS A 43 7.45 -12.13 18.63
CA LYS A 43 7.83 -11.47 19.89
C LYS A 43 7.21 -10.08 20.01
N ALA A 44 7.22 -9.30 18.92
CA ALA A 44 6.63 -7.97 18.91
C ALA A 44 5.13 -7.97 19.20
N VAL A 45 4.35 -8.90 18.63
CA VAL A 45 2.90 -9.02 18.93
C VAL A 45 2.66 -9.50 20.36
N GLN A 46 3.52 -10.37 20.90
CA GLN A 46 3.41 -10.81 22.29
C GLN A 46 3.69 -9.66 23.27
N GLU A 47 4.76 -8.88 23.07
CA GLU A 47 5.14 -7.76 23.93
C GLU A 47 4.14 -6.59 23.88
N THR A 48 3.55 -6.35 22.71
CA THR A 48 2.62 -5.23 22.52
C THR A 48 1.16 -5.61 22.73
N HIS A 49 0.81 -6.89 22.75
CA HIS A 49 -0.55 -7.41 22.72
C HIS A 49 -1.38 -6.88 21.54
N LEU A 50 -0.70 -6.60 20.39
CA LEU A 50 -1.35 -6.16 19.16
C LEU A 50 -1.50 -7.34 18.19
N PRO A 51 -2.59 -7.40 17.41
CA PRO A 51 -2.84 -8.52 16.50
C PRO A 51 -2.10 -8.38 15.15
N LEU A 52 -1.23 -7.38 15.02
CA LEU A 52 -0.53 -7.04 13.79
C LEU A 52 0.88 -6.55 14.11
N ALA A 53 1.88 -7.08 13.41
CA ALA A 53 3.24 -6.55 13.41
C ALA A 53 3.75 -6.36 11.99
N CYS A 54 4.65 -5.41 11.80
CA CYS A 54 5.35 -5.17 10.54
C CYS A 54 6.82 -4.79 10.77
N CYS A 55 7.63 -4.98 9.75
CA CYS A 55 9.02 -4.53 9.73
C CYS A 55 9.32 -3.77 8.43
N ARG A 56 10.53 -3.21 8.33
CA ARG A 56 11.05 -2.69 7.06
C ARG A 56 11.48 -3.84 6.14
N TYR A 57 11.83 -3.47 4.94
CA TYR A 57 12.49 -4.35 3.97
C TYR A 57 13.72 -3.65 3.38
N ASP A 58 14.59 -4.42 2.80
CA ASP A 58 15.63 -3.99 1.88
C ASP A 58 15.47 -4.67 0.51
N THR A 59 16.27 -4.27 -0.44
CA THR A 59 16.23 -4.81 -1.78
C THR A 59 17.55 -5.43 -2.16
N PHE A 60 17.52 -6.53 -2.91
CA PHE A 60 18.71 -7.17 -3.46
C PHE A 60 18.48 -7.64 -4.90
N ALA A 61 19.55 -7.83 -5.64
CA ALA A 61 19.53 -8.43 -6.97
C ALA A 61 20.26 -9.78 -6.96
N ASP A 62 21.58 -9.76 -7.00
CA ASP A 62 22.39 -10.99 -7.08
C ASP A 62 22.99 -11.39 -5.73
N ALA A 63 23.45 -10.41 -4.94
CA ALA A 63 24.02 -10.65 -3.62
C ALA A 63 23.00 -10.43 -2.52
N LEU A 64 22.93 -11.35 -1.56
CA LEU A 64 22.10 -11.19 -0.38
C LEU A 64 22.52 -9.96 0.42
N PRO A 65 21.57 -9.20 0.98
CA PRO A 65 21.87 -8.12 1.91
C PRO A 65 22.66 -8.64 3.13
N ALA A 66 23.43 -7.75 3.74
CA ALA A 66 24.05 -8.07 5.01
C ALA A 66 22.96 -8.25 6.08
N GLU A 67 23.06 -9.31 6.87
CA GLU A 67 22.10 -9.56 7.96
C GLU A 67 22.23 -8.46 9.02
N ALA A 68 21.15 -7.70 9.22
CA ALA A 68 21.04 -6.74 10.30
C ALA A 68 20.47 -7.42 11.54
N ALA A 69 21.00 -7.12 12.71
CA ALA A 69 20.45 -7.66 13.96
C ALA A 69 19.00 -7.15 14.17
N PRO A 70 18.09 -8.01 14.67
CA PRO A 70 16.75 -7.57 15.05
C PRO A 70 16.77 -6.41 16.04
N PRO A 71 15.77 -5.51 16.02
CA PRO A 71 15.74 -4.33 16.85
C PRO A 71 15.60 -4.69 18.34
N ALA A 72 16.24 -3.92 19.21
CA ALA A 72 16.13 -4.10 20.66
C ALA A 72 14.77 -3.64 21.21
N ALA A 73 14.06 -2.78 20.50
CA ALA A 73 12.76 -2.22 20.92
C ALA A 73 11.74 -2.25 19.78
N VAL A 74 10.49 -2.41 20.15
CA VAL A 74 9.34 -2.39 19.25
C VAL A 74 8.59 -1.07 19.45
N LYS A 75 8.26 -0.39 18.35
CA LYS A 75 7.43 0.81 18.37
C LYS A 75 5.96 0.42 18.22
N ARG A 76 5.11 0.89 19.14
CA ARG A 76 3.65 0.77 18.98
C ARG A 76 3.14 1.92 18.11
N LEU A 77 2.31 1.61 17.15
CA LEU A 77 1.52 2.55 16.36
C LEU A 77 0.05 2.31 16.73
N ASP A 78 -0.45 3.05 17.68
CA ASP A 78 -1.81 2.86 18.22
C ASP A 78 -2.83 3.79 17.57
N GLY A 79 -4.10 3.39 17.61
CA GLY A 79 -5.21 4.18 17.10
C GLY A 79 -5.04 4.54 15.63
N PRO A 80 -5.22 5.82 15.23
CA PRO A 80 -5.11 6.21 13.82
C PRO A 80 -3.68 6.20 13.27
N ALA A 81 -2.64 6.17 14.14
CA ALA A 81 -1.25 6.31 13.71
C ALA A 81 -0.76 5.18 12.80
N HIS A 82 -1.24 3.95 12.99
CA HIS A 82 -0.85 2.83 12.12
C HIS A 82 -1.46 2.94 10.72
N LEU A 83 -2.70 3.42 10.62
CA LEU A 83 -3.37 3.67 9.34
C LEU A 83 -2.75 4.88 8.60
N ASP A 84 -2.41 5.93 9.34
CA ASP A 84 -1.71 7.08 8.79
C ASP A 84 -0.33 6.69 8.25
N ALA A 85 0.42 5.86 8.99
CA ALA A 85 1.71 5.33 8.55
C ALA A 85 1.58 4.48 7.27
N LEU A 86 0.52 3.67 7.15
CA LEU A 86 0.24 2.90 5.93
C LEU A 86 -0.05 3.82 4.73
N LEU A 87 -0.86 4.88 4.91
CA LEU A 87 -1.21 5.78 3.81
C LEU A 87 -0.02 6.58 3.29
N HIS A 88 0.92 6.93 4.15
CA HIS A 88 2.09 7.73 3.76
C HIS A 88 3.33 6.92 3.41
N ASP A 89 3.26 5.60 3.54
CA ASP A 89 4.37 4.67 3.20
C ASP A 89 5.72 5.05 3.84
N HIS A 90 5.70 5.64 5.02
CA HIS A 90 6.92 6.11 5.68
C HIS A 90 7.63 5.05 6.52
N ALA A 91 6.85 4.18 7.15
CA ALA A 91 7.35 3.13 8.03
C ALA A 91 6.72 1.78 7.68
N VAL A 92 5.45 1.80 7.29
CA VAL A 92 4.65 0.64 6.95
C VAL A 92 4.47 0.60 5.43
N ASP A 93 4.99 -0.43 4.79
CA ASP A 93 4.88 -0.64 3.34
C ASP A 93 3.48 -1.14 2.95
N TYR A 94 3.11 -0.95 1.66
CA TYR A 94 1.84 -1.43 1.09
C TYR A 94 1.79 -2.95 0.93
N GLY A 95 2.94 -3.62 0.83
CA GLY A 95 3.03 -5.05 0.61
C GLY A 95 2.50 -5.88 1.78
N LEU A 96 1.94 -7.06 1.49
CA LEU A 96 1.49 -8.02 2.51
C LEU A 96 2.66 -8.77 3.18
N TRP A 97 3.80 -8.82 2.52
CA TRP A 97 4.89 -9.75 2.77
C TRP A 97 5.80 -9.40 3.97
N ASN A 98 5.88 -8.13 4.40
CA ASN A 98 6.70 -7.70 5.54
C ASN A 98 5.92 -7.64 6.87
N LYS A 99 4.88 -8.45 7.01
CA LYS A 99 3.93 -8.38 8.12
C LYS A 99 3.60 -9.75 8.69
N LEU A 100 3.21 -9.74 9.97
CA LEU A 100 2.60 -10.86 10.66
C LEU A 100 1.21 -10.43 11.16
N TYR A 101 0.19 -11.14 10.72
CA TYR A 101 -1.21 -10.85 11.03
C TYR A 101 -1.77 -11.93 11.96
N SER A 102 -2.55 -11.55 12.97
CA SER A 102 -3.50 -12.50 13.54
C SER A 102 -4.47 -12.96 12.46
N ALA A 103 -4.75 -14.24 12.41
CA ALA A 103 -5.70 -14.80 11.44
C ALA A 103 -7.08 -14.16 11.52
N THR A 104 -7.45 -13.60 12.69
CA THR A 104 -8.72 -12.89 12.90
C THR A 104 -8.86 -11.60 12.10
N LEU A 105 -7.75 -11.01 11.62
CA LEU A 105 -7.74 -9.79 10.82
C LEU A 105 -7.96 -10.03 9.33
N LEU A 106 -7.87 -11.28 8.88
CA LEU A 106 -7.85 -11.60 7.45
C LEU A 106 -9.06 -12.44 7.05
N THR A 107 -9.63 -12.09 5.91
CA THR A 107 -10.63 -12.93 5.23
C THR A 107 -10.22 -13.15 3.78
N PRO A 108 -10.56 -14.31 3.18
CA PRO A 108 -10.27 -14.57 1.77
C PRO A 108 -10.82 -13.49 0.82
N ALA A 109 -11.96 -12.86 1.16
CA ALA A 109 -12.57 -11.81 0.37
C ALA A 109 -11.70 -10.53 0.26
N MET A 110 -10.82 -10.27 1.24
CA MET A 110 -9.89 -9.13 1.17
C MET A 110 -8.87 -9.28 0.05
N LEU A 111 -8.48 -10.52 -0.27
CA LEU A 111 -7.52 -10.85 -1.32
C LEU A 111 -8.18 -11.15 -2.66
N ASP A 112 -9.46 -11.54 -2.65
CA ASP A 112 -10.27 -11.84 -3.84
C ASP A 112 -11.07 -10.59 -4.24
N ASN A 113 -10.37 -9.46 -4.35
CA ASN A 113 -10.93 -8.21 -4.86
C ASN A 113 -10.68 -8.11 -6.38
N ASP A 114 -11.50 -7.31 -7.08
CA ASP A 114 -11.44 -7.18 -8.53
C ASP A 114 -10.28 -6.30 -9.04
N LEU A 115 -9.24 -6.11 -8.22
CA LEU A 115 -8.06 -5.33 -8.59
C LEU A 115 -6.91 -6.26 -8.99
N ALA A 116 -6.23 -5.92 -10.08
CA ALA A 116 -4.98 -6.57 -10.48
C ALA A 116 -3.74 -5.79 -10.00
N TYR A 117 -3.94 -4.54 -9.54
CA TYR A 117 -2.90 -3.65 -9.03
C TYR A 117 -3.38 -2.94 -7.76
N ASN A 118 -2.53 -2.85 -6.75
CA ASN A 118 -2.85 -2.34 -5.41
C ASN A 118 -3.93 -3.16 -4.67
N GLU A 119 -4.12 -4.41 -5.05
CA GLU A 119 -4.94 -5.38 -4.33
C GLU A 119 -4.42 -5.63 -2.92
N ASP A 120 -3.09 -5.66 -2.78
CA ASP A 120 -2.37 -5.80 -1.53
C ASP A 120 -2.55 -4.58 -0.60
N LEU A 121 -2.44 -3.37 -1.14
CA LEU A 121 -2.71 -2.14 -0.38
C LEU A 121 -4.14 -2.12 0.15
N LEU A 122 -5.13 -2.51 -0.67
CA LEU A 122 -6.53 -2.52 -0.24
C LEU A 122 -6.77 -3.59 0.84
N ALA A 123 -6.19 -4.78 0.69
CA ALA A 123 -6.25 -5.83 1.71
C ALA A 123 -5.57 -5.40 3.03
N ASN A 124 -4.40 -4.75 2.95
CA ASN A 124 -3.74 -4.16 4.11
C ASN A 124 -4.60 -3.10 4.79
N TRP A 125 -5.18 -2.17 4.02
CA TRP A 125 -6.07 -1.15 4.57
C TRP A 125 -7.21 -1.78 5.38
N GLN A 126 -7.86 -2.81 4.86
CA GLN A 126 -8.96 -3.50 5.54
C GLN A 126 -8.48 -4.20 6.83
N ALA A 127 -7.34 -4.90 6.78
CA ALA A 127 -6.76 -5.55 7.96
C ALA A 127 -6.33 -4.54 9.03
N PHE A 128 -5.73 -3.42 8.61
CA PHE A 128 -5.34 -2.33 9.50
C PHE A 128 -6.54 -1.63 10.13
N CYS A 129 -7.62 -1.43 9.37
CA CYS A 129 -8.88 -0.89 9.92
C CYS A 129 -9.49 -1.78 11.00
N ALA A 130 -9.31 -3.09 10.92
CA ALA A 130 -9.79 -4.07 11.90
C ALA A 130 -8.87 -4.17 13.13
N ALA A 131 -7.62 -3.74 13.04
CA ALA A 131 -6.65 -3.78 14.13
C ALA A 131 -6.69 -2.52 15.00
N PRO A 132 -6.50 -2.60 16.33
CA PRO A 132 -6.39 -1.43 17.18
C PRO A 132 -5.06 -0.69 17.02
N GLY A 133 -4.08 -1.28 16.36
CA GLY A 133 -2.74 -0.76 16.15
C GLY A 133 -1.82 -1.78 15.50
N CYS A 134 -0.58 -1.38 15.26
CA CYS A 134 0.48 -2.21 14.69
C CYS A 134 1.77 -2.13 15.52
N ALA A 135 2.41 -3.26 15.76
CA ALA A 135 3.75 -3.34 16.31
C ALA A 135 4.78 -3.14 15.18
N PHE A 136 5.54 -2.07 15.22
CA PHE A 136 6.52 -1.75 14.19
C PHE A 136 7.94 -2.06 14.66
N CYS A 137 8.60 -2.95 13.92
CA CYS A 137 10.01 -3.29 14.09
C CYS A 137 10.84 -2.51 13.06
N ASP A 138 11.58 -1.49 13.51
CA ASP A 138 12.43 -0.66 12.64
C ASP A 138 13.69 -1.43 12.21
N TRP A 139 13.51 -2.42 11.36
CA TRP A 139 14.52 -3.38 10.97
C TRP A 139 14.14 -4.04 9.63
N PRO A 140 15.08 -4.25 8.69
CA PRO A 140 14.81 -4.88 7.40
C PRO A 140 14.75 -6.40 7.55
N GLY A 141 13.59 -6.90 8.01
CA GLY A 141 13.34 -8.32 8.20
C GLY A 141 12.91 -9.07 6.93
N TYR A 142 12.64 -8.35 5.87
CA TYR A 142 12.26 -8.89 4.57
C TYR A 142 13.22 -8.43 3.48
N HIS A 143 13.60 -9.32 2.57
CA HIS A 143 14.53 -9.06 1.48
C HIS A 143 13.80 -9.20 0.15
N TYR A 144 13.48 -8.06 -0.47
CA TYR A 144 12.78 -7.99 -1.74
C TYR A 144 13.74 -8.15 -2.91
N ARG A 145 13.56 -9.18 -3.72
CA ARG A 145 14.41 -9.42 -4.88
C ARG A 145 14.01 -8.56 -6.08
N GLN A 146 14.96 -7.83 -6.62
CA GLN A 146 14.79 -7.05 -7.83
C GLN A 146 15.23 -7.84 -9.07
N HIS A 147 14.30 -8.15 -9.96
CA HIS A 147 14.57 -8.74 -11.27
C HIS A 147 14.29 -7.75 -12.40
N ALA A 148 14.97 -7.94 -13.55
CA ALA A 148 14.65 -7.18 -14.75
C ALA A 148 13.19 -7.36 -15.19
N ASP A 149 12.63 -8.56 -14.96
CA ASP A 149 11.27 -8.96 -15.34
C ASP A 149 10.23 -8.76 -14.23
N SER A 150 10.56 -8.10 -13.13
CA SER A 150 9.62 -7.85 -12.03
C SER A 150 8.35 -7.18 -12.53
N ALA A 151 7.20 -7.60 -12.00
CA ALA A 151 5.88 -7.07 -12.38
C ALA A 151 5.81 -5.54 -12.24
N SER A 152 6.49 -4.98 -11.23
CA SER A 152 6.63 -3.54 -10.99
C SER A 152 7.37 -2.78 -12.11
N ARG A 153 8.14 -3.48 -12.96
CA ARG A 153 8.89 -2.89 -14.09
C ARG A 153 8.23 -3.12 -15.45
N ARG A 154 7.18 -3.94 -15.53
CA ARG A 154 6.47 -4.29 -16.77
C ARG A 154 5.59 -3.17 -17.30
N GLY A 155 6.06 -1.98 -17.48
CA GLY A 155 5.26 -0.90 -18.04
C GLY A 155 4.02 -0.56 -17.21
N LEU A 156 3.22 0.38 -17.68
CA LEU A 156 2.04 0.85 -16.99
C LEU A 156 0.81 0.62 -17.88
N PRO A 157 0.18 -0.57 -17.87
CA PRO A 157 -1.03 -0.80 -18.65
C PRO A 157 -2.16 0.10 -18.16
N PRO A 158 -3.09 0.55 -19.01
CA PRO A 158 -4.22 1.39 -18.61
C PRO A 158 -5.01 0.82 -17.43
N GLN A 159 -5.20 -0.49 -17.37
CA GLN A 159 -5.85 -1.18 -16.23
C GLN A 159 -5.17 -0.88 -14.89
N SER A 160 -3.84 -0.82 -14.86
CA SER A 160 -3.10 -0.51 -13.62
C SER A 160 -3.41 0.90 -13.09
N LEU A 161 -3.65 1.86 -13.96
CA LEU A 161 -4.04 3.22 -13.58
C LEU A 161 -5.45 3.25 -12.97
N ASP A 162 -6.38 2.52 -13.61
CA ASP A 162 -7.75 2.39 -13.14
C ASP A 162 -7.81 1.72 -11.77
N ASP A 163 -7.09 0.61 -11.60
CA ASP A 163 -7.07 -0.13 -10.34
C ASP A 163 -6.45 0.68 -9.20
N GLN A 164 -5.31 1.35 -9.43
CA GLN A 164 -4.70 2.22 -8.43
C GLN A 164 -5.61 3.40 -8.03
N ARG A 165 -6.30 4.02 -9.00
CA ARG A 165 -7.29 5.07 -8.73
C ARG A 165 -8.46 4.54 -7.92
N ARG A 166 -8.99 3.35 -8.27
CA ARG A 166 -10.09 2.69 -7.56
C ARG A 166 -9.69 2.32 -6.13
N ALA A 167 -8.51 1.73 -5.93
CA ALA A 167 -7.99 1.41 -4.60
C ALA A 167 -7.93 2.67 -3.72
N ALA A 168 -7.36 3.77 -4.23
CA ALA A 168 -7.27 5.03 -3.50
C ALA A 168 -8.67 5.62 -3.19
N ALA A 169 -9.63 5.50 -4.09
CA ALA A 169 -11.00 5.96 -3.86
C ALA A 169 -11.72 5.12 -2.80
N LEU A 170 -11.55 3.79 -2.81
CA LEU A 170 -12.11 2.88 -1.81
C LEU A 170 -11.53 3.16 -0.42
N ILE A 171 -10.22 3.36 -0.30
CA ILE A 171 -9.56 3.74 0.94
C ILE A 171 -10.13 5.05 1.48
N ARG A 172 -10.21 6.09 0.63
CA ARG A 172 -10.80 7.39 1.00
C ARG A 172 -12.25 7.28 1.50
N GLY A 173 -13.04 6.40 0.87
CA GLY A 173 -14.45 6.21 1.19
C GLY A 173 -14.71 5.30 2.40
N SER A 174 -13.70 4.61 2.91
CA SER A 174 -13.83 3.60 3.97
C SER A 174 -13.06 3.94 5.24
N VAL A 175 -12.77 5.22 5.48
CA VAL A 175 -12.14 5.67 6.73
C VAL A 175 -13.03 5.31 7.91
N PRO A 176 -12.50 4.60 8.94
CA PRO A 176 -13.29 4.20 10.09
C PRO A 176 -13.85 5.40 10.85
N GLY A 177 -15.16 5.36 11.18
CA GLY A 177 -15.87 6.45 11.82
C GLY A 177 -15.32 6.82 13.23
N GLN A 178 -14.66 5.87 13.91
CA GLN A 178 -13.99 6.12 15.17
C GLN A 178 -12.73 7.00 15.03
N TRP A 179 -12.17 7.16 13.83
CA TRP A 179 -10.98 7.97 13.59
C TRP A 179 -11.18 9.02 12.49
N PRO A 180 -12.10 9.98 12.68
CA PRO A 180 -12.42 10.98 11.65
C PRO A 180 -11.21 11.85 11.25
N VAL A 181 -10.19 11.95 12.11
CA VAL A 181 -8.93 12.65 11.82
C VAL A 181 -8.20 12.08 10.60
N LEU A 182 -8.36 10.77 10.33
CA LEU A 182 -7.76 10.12 9.16
C LEU A 182 -8.37 10.56 7.82
N GLN A 183 -9.53 11.22 7.82
CA GLN A 183 -10.14 11.66 6.56
C GLN A 183 -9.24 12.64 5.80
N GLN A 184 -8.47 13.46 6.51
CA GLN A 184 -7.51 14.36 5.87
C GLN A 184 -6.34 13.61 5.25
N SER A 185 -5.81 12.59 5.95
CA SER A 185 -4.75 11.70 5.44
C SER A 185 -5.22 10.90 4.22
N ALA A 186 -6.41 10.31 4.30
CA ALA A 186 -6.99 9.57 3.19
C ALA A 186 -7.29 10.46 1.97
N ASN A 187 -7.73 11.70 2.19
CA ASN A 187 -7.88 12.68 1.12
C ASN A 187 -6.53 13.07 0.52
N ALA A 188 -5.49 13.27 1.35
CA ALA A 188 -4.14 13.57 0.88
C ALA A 188 -3.62 12.42 0.00
N PHE A 189 -3.66 11.20 0.52
CA PHE A 189 -3.28 9.99 -0.22
C PHE A 189 -4.01 9.87 -1.56
N TYR A 190 -5.33 10.06 -1.57
CA TYR A 190 -6.13 9.98 -2.79
C TYR A 190 -5.68 11.01 -3.84
N TYR A 191 -5.59 12.29 -3.47
CA TYR A 191 -5.22 13.34 -4.42
C TYR A 191 -3.76 13.25 -4.88
N GLU A 192 -2.85 12.86 -4.00
CA GLU A 192 -1.46 12.60 -4.35
C GLU A 192 -1.36 11.47 -5.40
N LYS A 193 -2.12 10.38 -5.19
CA LYS A 193 -2.19 9.28 -6.15
C LYS A 193 -2.74 9.74 -7.51
N LEU A 194 -3.83 10.52 -7.53
CA LEU A 194 -4.38 11.04 -8.80
C LEU A 194 -3.36 11.91 -9.56
N VAL A 195 -2.70 12.83 -8.85
CA VAL A 195 -1.69 13.72 -9.45
C VAL A 195 -0.48 12.93 -9.95
N TYR A 196 0.00 11.98 -9.16
CA TYR A 196 1.10 11.10 -9.53
C TYR A 196 0.79 10.33 -10.82
N LEU A 197 -0.35 9.63 -10.88
CA LEU A 197 -0.77 8.85 -12.05
C LEU A 197 -0.94 9.73 -13.29
N ALA A 198 -1.56 10.91 -13.14
CA ALA A 198 -1.70 11.87 -14.24
C ALA A 198 -0.35 12.36 -14.75
N SER A 199 0.59 12.64 -13.84
CA SER A 199 1.94 13.07 -14.20
C SER A 199 2.71 11.99 -14.98
N MET A 200 2.54 10.74 -14.62
CA MET A 200 3.14 9.60 -15.33
C MET A 200 2.63 9.52 -16.78
N ILE A 201 1.35 9.76 -17.00
CA ILE A 201 0.78 9.79 -18.36
C ILE A 201 1.31 11.00 -19.13
N LEU A 202 1.24 12.20 -18.54
CA LEU A 202 1.57 13.47 -19.22
C LEU A 202 3.04 13.58 -19.64
N ARG A 203 3.94 12.85 -18.99
CA ARG A 203 5.38 12.76 -19.35
C ARG A 203 5.67 11.77 -20.47
N ARG A 204 4.69 11.01 -20.96
CA ARG A 204 4.89 10.04 -22.05
C ARG A 204 4.90 10.76 -23.39
N ALA A 205 5.66 10.19 -24.35
CA ALA A 205 5.68 10.69 -25.71
C ALA A 205 4.31 10.50 -26.41
N ASP A 206 3.66 9.37 -26.12
CA ASP A 206 2.32 9.05 -26.61
C ASP A 206 1.36 8.87 -25.42
N ILE A 207 0.32 9.69 -25.38
CA ILE A 207 -0.72 9.68 -24.35
C ILE A 207 -2.05 9.08 -24.85
N GLU A 208 -2.19 8.81 -26.13
CA GLU A 208 -3.45 8.31 -26.71
C GLU A 208 -3.96 7.03 -26.05
N PRO A 209 -3.12 6.01 -25.74
CA PRO A 209 -3.57 4.81 -25.06
C PRO A 209 -4.14 5.05 -23.66
N TYR A 210 -3.87 6.22 -23.06
CA TYR A 210 -4.24 6.57 -21.68
C TYR A 210 -5.27 7.71 -21.61
N ARG A 211 -5.87 8.06 -22.73
CA ARG A 211 -6.76 9.23 -22.83
C ARG A 211 -7.95 9.15 -21.88
N VAL A 212 -8.56 7.96 -21.76
CA VAL A 212 -9.69 7.71 -20.86
C VAL A 212 -9.24 7.89 -19.41
N GLN A 213 -8.15 7.22 -19.01
CA GLN A 213 -7.61 7.28 -17.64
C GLN A 213 -7.21 8.71 -17.27
N LEU A 214 -6.55 9.43 -18.17
CA LEU A 214 -6.20 10.83 -17.93
C LEU A 214 -7.44 11.71 -17.73
N GLY A 215 -8.51 11.44 -18.48
CA GLY A 215 -9.81 12.10 -18.33
C GLY A 215 -10.39 11.90 -16.92
N GLU A 216 -10.47 10.66 -16.47
CA GLU A 216 -10.96 10.28 -15.14
C GLU A 216 -10.12 10.90 -14.00
N LEU A 217 -8.79 10.86 -14.13
CA LEU A 217 -7.89 11.48 -13.17
C LEU A 217 -8.11 12.99 -13.08
N ARG A 218 -8.25 13.67 -14.21
CA ARG A 218 -8.53 15.10 -14.26
C ARG A 218 -9.87 15.48 -13.65
N ILE A 219 -10.92 14.67 -13.89
CA ILE A 219 -12.23 14.88 -13.25
C ILE A 219 -12.07 14.87 -11.73
N GLY A 220 -11.40 13.86 -11.16
CA GLY A 220 -11.16 13.77 -9.73
C GLY A 220 -10.33 14.91 -9.16
N ILE A 221 -9.26 15.32 -9.86
CA ILE A 221 -8.41 16.46 -9.46
C ILE A 221 -9.22 17.76 -9.52
N THR A 222 -10.00 17.98 -10.59
CA THR A 222 -10.84 19.18 -10.73
C THR A 222 -11.88 19.30 -9.64
N ALA A 223 -12.54 18.18 -9.28
CA ALA A 223 -13.47 18.14 -8.16
C ALA A 223 -12.77 18.55 -6.85
N GLY A 224 -11.59 18.00 -6.56
CA GLY A 224 -10.83 18.32 -5.36
C GLY A 224 -10.32 19.77 -5.31
N LEU A 225 -10.07 20.40 -6.45
CA LEU A 225 -9.73 21.83 -6.53
C LEU A 225 -10.96 22.70 -6.27
N ASN A 226 -12.12 22.35 -6.85
CA ASN A 226 -13.36 23.11 -6.76
C ASN A 226 -13.95 23.10 -5.34
N ASP A 227 -13.98 21.93 -4.69
CA ASP A 227 -14.49 21.76 -3.32
C ASP A 227 -13.43 22.13 -2.25
N ARG A 228 -12.25 22.56 -2.70
CA ARG A 228 -11.10 22.98 -1.89
C ARG A 228 -10.49 21.88 -1.02
N GLN A 229 -10.94 20.63 -1.12
CA GLN A 229 -10.38 19.51 -0.34
C GLN A 229 -8.91 19.26 -0.68
N LEU A 230 -8.53 19.42 -1.94
CA LEU A 230 -7.14 19.32 -2.36
C LEU A 230 -6.33 20.56 -1.92
N GLY A 231 -6.79 21.76 -2.25
CA GLY A 231 -6.04 22.99 -2.02
C GLY A 231 -5.82 23.32 -0.53
N ARG A 232 -6.79 23.03 0.32
CA ARG A 232 -6.76 23.32 1.76
C ARG A 232 -6.25 22.18 2.62
N ASN A 233 -6.00 21.00 2.07
CA ASN A 233 -5.50 19.87 2.86
C ASN A 233 -4.09 20.20 3.39
N PRO A 234 -3.87 20.23 4.72
CA PRO A 234 -2.58 20.58 5.31
C PRO A 234 -1.52 19.50 5.11
N GLN A 235 -1.92 18.25 4.87
CA GLN A 235 -1.04 17.11 4.69
C GLN A 235 -0.51 17.00 3.25
N LEU A 236 -1.15 17.68 2.27
CA LEU A 236 -0.66 17.70 0.91
C LEU A 236 0.50 18.71 0.75
N PRO A 237 1.68 18.24 0.28
CA PRO A 237 2.79 19.13 -0.07
C PRO A 237 2.38 20.21 -1.07
N PHE A 238 2.96 21.40 -0.95
CA PHE A 238 2.69 22.50 -1.86
C PHE A 238 2.96 22.12 -3.33
N ALA A 239 4.04 21.37 -3.58
CA ALA A 239 4.38 20.86 -4.91
C ALA A 239 3.26 20.02 -5.55
N ILE A 240 2.58 19.19 -4.76
CA ILE A 240 1.43 18.39 -5.23
C ILE A 240 0.25 19.28 -5.59
N LYS A 241 -0.02 20.32 -4.81
CA LYS A 241 -1.10 21.30 -5.09
C LYS A 241 -0.85 22.06 -6.39
N VAL A 242 0.40 22.51 -6.62
CA VAL A 242 0.82 23.15 -7.88
C VAL A 242 0.71 22.17 -9.04
N SER A 243 1.17 20.96 -8.86
CA SER A 243 1.09 19.90 -9.88
C SER A 243 -0.36 19.55 -10.24
N ALA A 244 -1.26 19.51 -9.26
CA ALA A 244 -2.70 19.31 -9.49
C ALA A 244 -3.28 20.43 -10.37
N TRP A 245 -2.99 21.68 -10.03
CA TRP A 245 -3.41 22.84 -10.82
C TRP A 245 -2.86 22.79 -12.26
N ALA A 246 -1.56 22.49 -12.40
CA ALA A 246 -0.92 22.37 -13.71
C ALA A 246 -1.49 21.24 -14.56
N THR A 247 -1.84 20.11 -13.94
CA THR A 247 -2.47 18.96 -14.63
C THR A 247 -3.79 19.32 -15.30
N VAL A 248 -4.56 20.21 -14.66
CA VAL A 248 -5.88 20.66 -15.17
C VAL A 248 -5.74 21.82 -16.14
N HIS A 249 -4.98 22.87 -15.77
CA HIS A 249 -4.98 24.15 -16.46
C HIS A 249 -3.80 24.37 -17.42
N ALA A 250 -2.68 23.71 -17.19
CA ALA A 250 -1.45 23.89 -17.97
C ALA A 250 -0.72 22.57 -18.27
N PRO A 251 -1.40 21.57 -18.87
CA PRO A 251 -0.84 20.22 -19.06
C PRO A 251 0.44 20.20 -19.91
N LYS A 252 0.68 21.22 -20.69
CA LYS A 252 1.92 21.36 -21.50
C LYS A 252 3.19 21.55 -20.63
N LEU A 253 3.05 21.96 -19.35
CA LEU A 253 4.18 22.08 -18.43
C LEU A 253 4.80 20.74 -18.01
N TRP A 254 4.14 19.63 -18.33
CA TRP A 254 4.65 18.28 -18.04
C TRP A 254 5.54 17.69 -19.16
N ARG A 255 5.60 18.33 -20.30
CA ARG A 255 6.41 17.98 -21.47
C ARG A 255 7.66 18.82 -21.52
#